data_daf4be1aec22458289234a46d434f928
#
_entry.id   daf4be1aec22458289234a46d434f928
#
_cell.length_a   1.000
_cell.length_b   1.000
_cell.length_c   1.000
_cell.angle_alpha   90.00
_cell.angle_beta   90.00
_cell.angle_gamma   90.00
#
_symmetry.space_group_name_H-M   'P 1'
#
loop_
_entity.id
_entity.type
_entity.pdbx_description
1 polymer ?
#
loop_
_entity_poly.entity_id
_entity_poly.type
_entity_poly.pdbx_seq_one_letter_code
_entity_poly.pdbx_strand_id
1 'polypeptide(L)'
;MIVYASLYPFAGWRVPGTGPLDFLIIRWRYWSWFDVMSNLLGYLPIGFLLFVALVRSGRRAGSAAWTALVGGTMLSFTMEVLQNYLPQRVSSNIDLLLNACGTAFGVGIGLLLDARGGIERWQMMRDRWFVARSAGGLALLLLWPIGLLFPTAVPFGLGHVLGRIQPLVAELLEGTAVEGWSARLPDATARAAEGVTLSAASELSIIILGLLAPCLVAFTIAVPGWRRSALVVGAGLLGVVATTLSTALNFGPNHALAWTTAQAVQGVLVGLAAAALLSLVPRRVAAGFGLITLTALVMLVARAPADPYFAQSLQSWEQGRFIRFHGAAQWVGWIWPYAALCYLLARLAARDPSR
;
A
#
# COMPACT_ATOMS: atom_id res chain seq x y z
N MET A 1 -4.31 -4.70 5.65
CA MET A 1 -3.01 -5.33 5.97
C MET A 1 -3.13 -6.43 7.02
N ILE A 2 -3.72 -6.20 8.19
CA ILE A 2 -3.85 -7.25 9.24
C ILE A 2 -4.58 -8.49 8.73
N VAL A 3 -5.74 -8.34 8.11
CA VAL A 3 -6.49 -9.47 7.53
C VAL A 3 -5.61 -10.30 6.57
N TYR A 4 -4.87 -9.61 5.70
CA TYR A 4 -3.94 -10.27 4.78
C TYR A 4 -2.84 -11.03 5.54
N ALA A 5 -2.14 -10.36 6.46
CA ALA A 5 -1.06 -10.97 7.24
C ALA A 5 -1.53 -12.16 8.08
N SER A 6 -2.76 -12.09 8.60
CA SER A 6 -3.34 -13.15 9.44
C SER A 6 -3.83 -14.35 8.64
N LEU A 7 -4.42 -14.15 7.46
CA LEU A 7 -5.14 -15.18 6.72
C LEU A 7 -4.45 -15.64 5.43
N TYR A 8 -3.35 -15.01 5.01
CA TYR A 8 -2.58 -15.48 3.84
C TYR A 8 -2.12 -16.95 4.04
N PRO A 9 -2.21 -17.84 3.06
CA PRO A 9 -2.47 -17.59 1.63
C PRO A 9 -3.95 -17.63 1.22
N PHE A 10 -4.91 -17.61 2.12
CA PHE A 10 -6.36 -17.70 1.88
C PHE A 10 -6.82 -19.01 1.23
N ALA A 11 -6.00 -20.03 1.22
CA ALA A 11 -6.23 -21.30 0.54
C ALA A 11 -6.26 -22.46 1.53
N GLY A 12 -6.91 -23.57 1.14
CA GLY A 12 -6.93 -24.78 1.93
C GLY A 12 -7.86 -24.72 3.16
N TRP A 13 -8.90 -23.89 3.13
CA TRP A 13 -9.87 -23.79 4.23
C TRP A 13 -10.47 -25.14 4.55
N ARG A 14 -10.47 -25.52 5.82
CA ARG A 14 -11.03 -26.79 6.30
C ARG A 14 -11.73 -26.60 7.63
N VAL A 15 -12.73 -27.45 7.91
CA VAL A 15 -13.33 -27.51 9.23
C VAL A 15 -12.28 -28.10 10.19
N PRO A 16 -11.93 -27.42 11.29
CA PRO A 16 -10.97 -27.94 12.25
C PRO A 16 -11.57 -29.15 12.99
N GLY A 17 -10.72 -30.09 13.38
CA GLY A 17 -11.13 -31.22 14.24
C GLY A 17 -11.32 -30.83 15.70
N THR A 18 -11.09 -29.55 16.06
CA THR A 18 -11.22 -28.96 17.39
C THR A 18 -12.27 -27.86 17.39
N GLY A 19 -12.78 -27.49 18.56
CA GLY A 19 -13.74 -26.40 18.68
C GLY A 19 -13.14 -25.06 18.23
N PRO A 20 -13.94 -24.14 17.63
CA PRO A 20 -13.44 -22.85 17.13
C PRO A 20 -12.87 -21.95 18.22
N LEU A 21 -13.16 -22.23 19.50
CA LEU A 21 -12.71 -21.48 20.66
C LEU A 21 -11.64 -22.21 21.50
N ASP A 22 -11.22 -23.41 21.10
CA ASP A 22 -10.24 -24.21 21.86
C ASP A 22 -8.88 -23.52 21.99
N PHE A 23 -8.57 -22.54 21.12
CA PHE A 23 -7.36 -21.73 21.23
C PHE A 23 -7.35 -20.82 22.46
N LEU A 24 -8.51 -20.56 23.10
CA LEU A 24 -8.58 -19.77 24.34
C LEU A 24 -8.03 -20.54 25.54
N ILE A 25 -7.94 -21.87 25.44
CA ILE A 25 -7.32 -22.69 26.47
C ILE A 25 -5.81 -22.47 26.43
N ILE A 26 -5.23 -22.08 27.58
CA ILE A 26 -3.79 -21.81 27.70
C ILE A 26 -3.02 -23.10 27.40
N ARG A 27 -2.34 -23.12 26.26
CA ARG A 27 -1.36 -24.13 25.91
C ARG A 27 0.00 -23.45 25.87
N TRP A 28 0.93 -23.88 26.72
CA TRP A 28 2.32 -23.43 26.64
C TRP A 28 2.87 -23.74 25.26
N ARG A 29 3.09 -22.71 24.47
CA ARG A 29 3.61 -22.80 23.13
C ARG A 29 4.90 -22.03 23.02
N TYR A 30 5.81 -22.56 22.20
CA TYR A 30 7.02 -21.84 21.84
C TYR A 30 6.64 -20.59 21.03
N TRP A 31 7.08 -19.43 21.46
CA TRP A 31 6.91 -18.15 20.78
C TRP A 31 8.28 -17.49 20.59
N SER A 32 8.46 -16.77 19.47
CA SER A 32 9.68 -16.03 19.19
C SER A 32 9.49 -14.57 19.53
N TRP A 33 10.60 -13.88 19.82
CA TRP A 33 10.58 -12.42 20.00
C TRP A 33 9.99 -11.71 18.79
N PHE A 34 10.21 -12.24 17.60
CA PHE A 34 9.62 -11.72 16.34
C PHE A 34 8.08 -11.80 16.38
N ASP A 35 7.50 -12.90 16.83
CA ASP A 35 6.04 -13.06 16.91
C ASP A 35 5.45 -12.04 17.89
N VAL A 36 6.09 -11.84 19.06
CA VAL A 36 5.68 -10.82 20.03
C VAL A 36 5.67 -9.43 19.41
N MET A 37 6.78 -9.03 18.77
CA MET A 37 6.91 -7.71 18.17
C MET A 37 5.94 -7.53 16.99
N SER A 38 5.76 -8.54 16.18
CA SER A 38 4.87 -8.47 15.01
C SER A 38 3.41 -8.27 15.41
N ASN A 39 2.93 -8.98 16.43
CA ASN A 39 1.58 -8.85 16.93
C ASN A 39 1.37 -7.50 17.61
N LEU A 40 2.26 -7.11 18.51
CA LEU A 40 2.17 -5.86 19.24
C LEU A 40 2.23 -4.63 18.29
N LEU A 41 3.24 -4.58 17.43
CA LEU A 41 3.44 -3.47 16.50
C LEU A 41 2.41 -3.47 15.36
N GLY A 42 1.88 -4.62 14.97
CA GLY A 42 0.85 -4.74 13.95
C GLY A 42 -0.48 -4.12 14.36
N TYR A 43 -0.87 -4.26 15.63
CA TYR A 43 -2.14 -3.75 16.14
C TYR A 43 -2.06 -2.36 16.77
N LEU A 44 -0.87 -1.87 17.11
CA LEU A 44 -0.68 -0.51 17.63
C LEU A 44 -1.25 0.57 16.70
N PRO A 45 -0.98 0.58 15.38
CA PRO A 45 -1.57 1.57 14.47
C PRO A 45 -3.10 1.53 14.43
N ILE A 46 -3.72 0.35 14.57
CA ILE A 46 -5.18 0.22 14.58
C ILE A 46 -5.77 0.91 15.81
N GLY A 47 -5.26 0.62 17.00
CA GLY A 47 -5.72 1.27 18.23
C GLY A 47 -5.59 2.78 18.14
N PHE A 48 -4.46 3.27 17.69
CA PHE A 48 -4.20 4.71 17.50
C PHE A 48 -5.16 5.34 16.48
N LEU A 49 -5.26 4.78 15.27
CA LEU A 49 -6.05 5.36 14.19
C LEU A 49 -7.55 5.31 14.48
N LEU A 50 -8.05 4.22 15.08
CA LEU A 50 -9.46 4.12 15.50
C LEU A 50 -9.77 5.16 16.58
N PHE A 51 -8.91 5.31 17.59
CA PHE A 51 -9.08 6.31 18.61
C PHE A 51 -9.16 7.72 18.01
N VAL A 52 -8.16 8.10 17.21
CA VAL A 52 -8.11 9.42 16.56
C VAL A 52 -9.34 9.64 15.67
N ALA A 53 -9.78 8.64 14.91
CA ALA A 53 -10.96 8.74 14.05
C ALA A 53 -12.23 9.00 14.88
N LEU A 54 -12.39 8.31 16.01
CA LEU A 54 -13.55 8.44 16.89
C LEU A 54 -13.59 9.80 17.62
N VAL A 55 -12.45 10.29 18.13
CA VAL A 55 -12.35 11.63 18.73
C VAL A 55 -12.68 12.69 17.67
N ARG A 56 -12.15 12.57 16.46
CA ARG A 56 -12.47 13.49 15.36
C ARG A 56 -13.93 13.43 14.89
N SER A 57 -14.62 12.34 15.17
CA SER A 57 -16.07 12.20 14.95
C SER A 57 -16.90 12.81 16.08
N GLY A 58 -16.28 13.51 17.04
CA GLY A 58 -16.94 14.17 18.16
C GLY A 58 -17.23 13.28 19.37
N ARG A 59 -16.67 12.06 19.43
CA ARG A 59 -16.80 11.22 20.62
C ARG A 59 -15.90 11.72 21.75
N ARG A 60 -16.35 11.58 23.00
CA ARG A 60 -15.53 11.84 24.18
C ARG A 60 -14.34 10.87 24.21
N ALA A 61 -13.17 11.33 24.63
CA ALA A 61 -11.92 10.56 24.65
C ALA A 61 -12.06 9.19 25.35
N GLY A 62 -12.72 9.11 26.50
CA GLY A 62 -12.96 7.85 27.21
C GLY A 62 -13.81 6.86 26.41
N SER A 63 -14.90 7.31 25.78
CA SER A 63 -15.75 6.47 24.92
C SER A 63 -15.00 6.05 23.64
N ALA A 64 -14.21 6.94 23.06
CA ALA A 64 -13.38 6.66 21.90
C ALA A 64 -12.31 5.60 22.22
N ALA A 65 -11.65 5.72 23.37
CA ALA A 65 -10.65 4.80 23.85
C ALA A 65 -11.22 3.38 24.02
N TRP A 66 -12.35 3.27 24.71
CA TRP A 66 -13.01 1.99 24.93
C TRP A 66 -13.48 1.36 23.60
N THR A 67 -14.13 2.14 22.73
CA THR A 67 -14.59 1.64 21.43
C THR A 67 -13.42 1.18 20.55
N ALA A 68 -12.31 1.92 20.54
CA ALA A 68 -11.12 1.55 19.78
C ALA A 68 -10.46 0.27 20.32
N LEU A 69 -10.36 0.14 21.64
CA LEU A 69 -9.81 -1.05 22.29
C LEU A 69 -10.65 -2.28 21.98
N VAL A 70 -11.96 -2.19 22.19
CA VAL A 70 -12.89 -3.30 21.91
C VAL A 70 -12.86 -3.64 20.42
N GLY A 71 -12.88 -2.65 19.52
CA GLY A 71 -12.86 -2.88 18.08
C GLY A 71 -11.59 -3.58 17.60
N GLY A 72 -10.42 -3.16 18.08
CA GLY A 72 -9.15 -3.81 17.73
C GLY A 72 -9.03 -5.21 18.32
N THR A 73 -9.48 -5.43 19.56
CA THR A 73 -9.51 -6.75 20.19
C THR A 73 -10.49 -7.70 19.48
N MET A 74 -11.66 -7.21 19.10
CA MET A 74 -12.64 -8.00 18.32
C MET A 74 -12.10 -8.38 16.95
N LEU A 75 -11.41 -7.47 16.27
CA LEU A 75 -10.73 -7.79 15.01
C LEU A 75 -9.71 -8.92 15.22
N SER A 76 -8.87 -8.82 16.26
CA SER A 76 -7.90 -9.87 16.59
C SER A 76 -8.60 -11.20 16.88
N PHE A 77 -9.62 -11.20 17.72
CA PHE A 77 -10.39 -12.40 18.02
C PHE A 77 -10.97 -13.05 16.77
N THR A 78 -11.53 -12.23 15.86
CA THR A 78 -12.05 -12.72 14.58
C THR A 78 -10.95 -13.36 13.73
N MET A 79 -9.75 -12.75 13.69
CA MET A 79 -8.63 -13.33 12.96
C MET A 79 -8.18 -14.66 13.55
N GLU A 80 -8.10 -14.79 14.88
CA GLU A 80 -7.73 -16.05 15.56
C GLU A 80 -8.76 -17.15 15.28
N VAL A 81 -10.05 -16.82 15.34
CA VAL A 81 -11.12 -17.77 14.99
C VAL A 81 -10.96 -18.24 13.55
N LEU A 82 -10.76 -17.32 12.59
CA LEU A 82 -10.61 -17.66 11.18
C LEU A 82 -9.33 -18.46 10.90
N GLN A 83 -8.24 -18.19 11.59
CA GLN A 83 -6.99 -18.94 11.48
C GLN A 83 -7.16 -20.42 11.86
N ASN A 84 -8.08 -20.74 12.76
CA ASN A 84 -8.39 -22.11 13.13
C ASN A 84 -8.87 -22.99 11.95
N TYR A 85 -9.44 -22.34 10.92
CA TYR A 85 -9.88 -23.00 9.70
C TYR A 85 -8.80 -23.10 8.62
N LEU A 86 -7.61 -22.54 8.86
CA LEU A 86 -6.48 -22.55 7.92
C LEU A 86 -5.40 -23.54 8.38
N PRO A 87 -5.08 -24.61 7.60
CA PRO A 87 -4.17 -25.66 8.03
C PRO A 87 -2.74 -25.16 8.28
N GLN A 88 -2.35 -24.07 7.66
CA GLN A 88 -1.02 -23.46 7.76
C GLN A 88 -0.93 -22.42 8.90
N ARG A 89 -2.01 -22.21 9.63
CA ARG A 89 -2.10 -21.24 10.72
C ARG A 89 -2.43 -21.96 12.01
N VAL A 90 -2.03 -21.33 13.09
CA VAL A 90 -2.33 -21.85 14.42
C VAL A 90 -2.77 -20.70 15.29
N SER A 91 -4.03 -20.74 15.67
CA SER A 91 -4.65 -19.78 16.58
C SER A 91 -4.01 -19.84 17.95
N SER A 92 -3.84 -18.68 18.59
CA SER A 92 -3.17 -18.56 19.88
C SER A 92 -3.83 -17.50 20.76
N ASN A 93 -4.11 -17.86 22.01
CA ASN A 93 -4.56 -16.90 23.02
C ASN A 93 -3.48 -15.85 23.36
N ILE A 94 -2.20 -16.20 23.22
CA ILE A 94 -1.08 -15.28 23.42
C ILE A 94 -1.07 -14.22 22.31
N ASP A 95 -1.31 -14.61 21.05
CA ASP A 95 -1.38 -13.67 19.94
C ASP A 95 -2.57 -12.71 20.12
N LEU A 96 -3.73 -13.23 20.55
CA LEU A 96 -4.88 -12.40 20.89
C LEU A 96 -4.53 -11.37 22.00
N LEU A 97 -3.83 -11.81 23.06
CA LEU A 97 -3.42 -10.92 24.14
C LEU A 97 -2.43 -9.86 23.66
N LEU A 98 -1.41 -10.24 22.90
CA LEU A 98 -0.41 -9.32 22.34
C LEU A 98 -1.03 -8.29 21.40
N ASN A 99 -1.98 -8.70 20.58
CA ASN A 99 -2.74 -7.83 19.68
C ASN A 99 -3.61 -6.83 20.47
N ALA A 100 -4.27 -7.30 21.53
CA ALA A 100 -5.03 -6.45 22.44
C ALA A 100 -4.13 -5.44 23.17
N CYS A 101 -2.96 -5.87 23.64
CA CYS A 101 -1.94 -4.99 24.22
C CYS A 101 -1.44 -3.96 23.19
N GLY A 102 -1.13 -4.38 21.96
CA GLY A 102 -0.75 -3.47 20.87
C GLY A 102 -1.82 -2.42 20.61
N THR A 103 -3.09 -2.84 20.53
CA THR A 103 -4.23 -1.94 20.42
C THR A 103 -4.30 -0.95 21.58
N ALA A 104 -4.13 -1.44 22.83
CA ALA A 104 -4.16 -0.61 24.02
C ALA A 104 -3.01 0.42 24.04
N PHE A 105 -1.80 0.03 23.64
CA PHE A 105 -0.67 0.96 23.48
C PHE A 105 -0.97 2.04 22.44
N GLY A 106 -1.56 1.66 21.30
CA GLY A 106 -1.98 2.61 20.27
C GLY A 106 -3.00 3.62 20.78
N VAL A 107 -4.03 3.13 21.50
CA VAL A 107 -5.03 3.99 22.17
C VAL A 107 -4.36 4.90 23.21
N GLY A 108 -3.42 4.39 24.02
CA GLY A 108 -2.69 5.16 25.01
C GLY A 108 -1.88 6.31 24.37
N ILE A 109 -1.21 6.05 23.25
CA ILE A 109 -0.51 7.09 22.48
C ILE A 109 -1.52 8.14 21.98
N GLY A 110 -2.69 7.69 21.48
CA GLY A 110 -3.75 8.57 21.02
C GLY A 110 -4.28 9.48 22.13
N LEU A 111 -4.58 8.92 23.32
CA LEU A 111 -4.99 9.65 24.51
C LEU A 111 -3.95 10.68 24.94
N LEU A 112 -2.68 10.31 24.94
CA LEU A 112 -1.58 11.19 25.31
C LEU A 112 -1.45 12.39 24.34
N LEU A 113 -1.59 12.11 23.04
CA LEU A 113 -1.57 13.16 22.02
C LEU A 113 -2.78 14.07 22.11
N ASP A 114 -3.98 13.52 22.36
CA ASP A 114 -5.20 14.28 22.53
C ASP A 114 -5.10 15.20 23.75
N ALA A 115 -4.70 14.65 24.92
CA ALA A 115 -4.51 15.42 26.17
C ALA A 115 -3.47 16.56 26.02
N ARG A 116 -2.52 16.43 25.11
CA ARG A 116 -1.51 17.47 24.83
C ARG A 116 -1.92 18.42 23.69
N GLY A 117 -3.15 18.34 23.18
CA GLY A 117 -3.61 19.12 22.03
C GLY A 117 -2.90 18.76 20.72
N GLY A 118 -2.31 17.57 20.64
CA GLY A 118 -1.57 17.12 19.45
C GLY A 118 -2.48 16.88 18.26
N ILE A 119 -3.69 16.37 18.47
CA ILE A 119 -4.69 16.14 17.42
C ILE A 119 -5.13 17.47 16.81
N GLU A 120 -5.38 18.50 17.63
CA GLU A 120 -5.75 19.84 17.17
C GLU A 120 -4.61 20.51 16.40
N ARG A 121 -3.36 20.41 16.89
CA ARG A 121 -2.17 20.93 16.19
C ARG A 121 -1.99 20.26 14.85
N TRP A 122 -2.20 18.95 14.77
CA TRP A 122 -2.17 18.21 13.50
C TRP A 122 -3.25 18.70 12.55
N GLN A 123 -4.48 18.95 13.04
CA GLN A 123 -5.57 19.49 12.22
C GLN A 123 -5.22 20.89 11.69
N MET A 124 -4.73 21.78 12.54
CA MET A 124 -4.28 23.11 12.12
C MET A 124 -3.18 23.04 11.07
N MET A 125 -2.20 22.16 11.26
CA MET A 125 -1.14 21.93 10.28
C MET A 125 -1.69 21.38 8.97
N ARG A 126 -2.59 20.38 9.04
CA ARG A 126 -3.23 19.80 7.86
C ARG A 126 -4.01 20.85 7.09
N ASP A 127 -4.78 21.69 7.77
CA ASP A 127 -5.62 22.73 7.13
C ASP A 127 -4.80 23.86 6.52
N ARG A 128 -3.58 24.08 7.02
CA ARG A 128 -2.61 24.98 6.38
C ARG A 128 -2.03 24.40 5.09
N TRP A 129 -1.86 23.08 5.00
CA TRP A 129 -1.19 22.43 3.88
C TRP A 129 -2.16 21.92 2.83
N PHE A 130 -3.34 21.47 3.24
CA PHE A 130 -4.27 20.74 2.41
C PHE A 130 -5.68 21.35 2.46
N VAL A 131 -6.44 21.10 1.41
CA VAL A 131 -7.84 21.53 1.34
C VAL A 131 -8.74 20.64 2.19
N ALA A 132 -9.95 21.07 2.52
CA ALA A 132 -10.90 20.40 3.41
C ALA A 132 -11.13 18.98 2.83
N ARG A 133 -11.48 18.46 1.91
CA ARG A 133 -11.72 17.09 1.47
C ARG A 133 -10.44 16.40 0.96
N SER A 134 -9.36 16.39 1.74
CA SER A 134 -8.05 15.85 1.36
C SER A 134 -7.79 14.41 1.81
N ALA A 135 -8.66 13.81 2.62
CA ALA A 135 -8.39 12.51 3.26
C ALA A 135 -8.04 11.39 2.29
N GLY A 136 -8.81 11.25 1.19
CA GLY A 136 -8.53 10.20 0.19
C GLY A 136 -7.17 10.40 -0.51
N GLY A 137 -6.83 11.64 -0.88
CA GLY A 137 -5.53 11.94 -1.47
C GLY A 137 -4.38 11.69 -0.49
N LEU A 138 -4.54 12.07 0.79
CA LEU A 138 -3.55 11.78 1.82
C LEU A 138 -3.36 10.28 2.03
N ALA A 139 -4.44 9.50 2.03
CA ALA A 139 -4.37 8.05 2.12
C ALA A 139 -3.60 7.44 0.94
N LEU A 140 -3.86 7.92 -0.28
CA LEU A 140 -3.11 7.48 -1.46
C LEU A 140 -1.62 7.84 -1.36
N LEU A 141 -1.29 9.05 -0.90
CA LEU A 141 0.11 9.47 -0.71
C LEU A 141 0.84 8.64 0.35
N LEU A 142 0.15 8.22 1.42
CA LEU A 142 0.72 7.33 2.44
C LEU A 142 0.88 5.89 1.94
N LEU A 143 -0.02 5.41 1.09
CA LEU A 143 0.03 4.06 0.53
C LEU A 143 1.08 3.93 -0.58
N TRP A 144 1.42 5.00 -1.28
CA TRP A 144 2.37 4.97 -2.40
C TRP A 144 3.74 4.41 -2.02
N PRO A 145 4.46 4.91 -0.99
CA PRO A 145 5.75 4.35 -0.60
C PRO A 145 5.64 2.91 -0.07
N ILE A 146 4.49 2.53 0.50
CA ILE A 146 4.24 1.13 0.90
C ILE A 146 4.17 0.22 -0.32
N GLY A 147 3.51 0.67 -1.40
CA GLY A 147 3.49 -0.06 -2.67
C GLY A 147 4.88 -0.24 -3.29
N LEU A 148 5.78 0.73 -3.10
CA LEU A 148 7.16 0.65 -3.58
C LEU A 148 8.04 -0.34 -2.80
N LEU A 149 7.63 -0.77 -1.60
CA LEU A 149 8.38 -1.79 -0.83
C LEU A 149 8.32 -3.18 -1.49
N PHE A 150 7.35 -3.44 -2.36
CA PHE A 150 7.38 -4.61 -3.23
C PHE A 150 8.27 -4.32 -4.44
N PRO A 151 9.22 -5.21 -4.80
CA PRO A 151 10.10 -4.97 -5.93
C PRO A 151 9.30 -4.99 -7.23
N THR A 152 9.36 -3.89 -7.95
CA THR A 152 8.77 -3.73 -9.27
C THR A 152 9.81 -4.02 -10.36
N ALA A 153 9.37 -4.45 -11.54
CA ALA A 153 10.26 -4.71 -12.68
C ALA A 153 11.04 -3.44 -13.11
N VAL A 154 10.45 -2.28 -12.91
CA VAL A 154 11.10 -0.97 -13.15
C VAL A 154 10.89 -0.11 -11.89
N PRO A 155 11.90 0.62 -11.41
CA PRO A 155 11.75 1.53 -10.28
C PRO A 155 10.55 2.46 -10.44
N PHE A 156 9.75 2.64 -9.39
CA PHE A 156 8.50 3.43 -9.38
C PHE A 156 7.35 2.89 -10.24
N GLY A 157 7.53 1.78 -10.96
CA GLY A 157 6.55 1.20 -11.88
C GLY A 157 5.44 0.41 -11.15
N LEU A 158 4.52 1.09 -10.48
CA LEU A 158 3.36 0.47 -9.84
C LEU A 158 2.25 0.14 -10.85
N GLY A 159 1.38 -0.84 -10.53
CA GLY A 159 0.19 -1.14 -11.33
C GLY A 159 0.25 -2.42 -12.17
N HIS A 160 1.14 -3.35 -11.87
CA HIS A 160 1.38 -4.60 -12.64
C HIS A 160 0.24 -5.65 -12.52
N VAL A 161 -0.93 -5.26 -12.05
CA VAL A 161 -2.04 -6.18 -11.79
C VAL A 161 -2.67 -6.73 -13.07
N LEU A 162 -2.71 -5.96 -14.15
CA LEU A 162 -3.38 -6.40 -15.40
C LEU A 162 -2.76 -7.67 -15.99
N GLY A 163 -1.43 -7.78 -15.97
CA GLY A 163 -0.75 -8.99 -16.44
C GLY A 163 -0.95 -10.23 -15.57
N ARG A 164 -1.44 -10.05 -14.34
CA ARG A 164 -1.73 -11.16 -13.40
C ARG A 164 -3.20 -11.56 -13.39
N ILE A 165 -4.09 -10.65 -13.79
CA ILE A 165 -5.54 -10.91 -13.86
C ILE A 165 -5.88 -11.67 -15.13
N GLN A 166 -5.15 -11.48 -16.21
CA GLN A 166 -5.43 -12.09 -17.50
C GLN A 166 -5.63 -13.62 -17.43
N PRO A 167 -4.76 -14.43 -16.81
CA PRO A 167 -4.98 -15.87 -16.72
C PRO A 167 -6.21 -16.22 -15.89
N LEU A 168 -6.50 -15.47 -14.81
CA LEU A 168 -7.70 -15.67 -14.00
C LEU A 168 -8.98 -15.32 -14.77
N VAL A 169 -8.94 -14.25 -15.57
CA VAL A 169 -10.06 -13.86 -16.42
C VAL A 169 -10.24 -14.88 -17.55
N ALA A 170 -9.17 -15.40 -18.11
CA ALA A 170 -9.23 -16.46 -19.12
C ALA A 170 -9.93 -17.71 -18.57
N GLU A 171 -9.52 -18.17 -17.38
CA GLU A 171 -10.12 -19.32 -16.69
C GLU A 171 -11.60 -19.10 -16.36
N LEU A 172 -11.96 -17.89 -15.88
CA LEU A 172 -13.35 -17.55 -15.54
C LEU A 172 -14.27 -17.42 -16.77
N LEU A 173 -13.72 -17.07 -17.93
CA LEU A 173 -14.46 -16.88 -19.18
C LEU A 173 -14.42 -18.12 -20.09
N GLU A 174 -13.67 -19.14 -19.74
CA GLU A 174 -13.59 -20.40 -20.49
C GLU A 174 -14.96 -20.99 -20.71
N GLY A 175 -15.27 -21.34 -21.95
CA GLY A 175 -16.58 -21.87 -22.36
C GLY A 175 -17.72 -20.83 -22.42
N THR A 176 -17.45 -19.54 -22.23
CA THR A 176 -18.46 -18.48 -22.39
C THR A 176 -18.38 -17.79 -23.74
N ALA A 177 -19.47 -17.10 -24.15
CA ALA A 177 -19.50 -16.35 -25.42
C ALA A 177 -18.48 -15.21 -25.50
N VAL A 178 -17.85 -14.83 -24.38
CA VAL A 178 -16.87 -13.73 -24.25
C VAL A 178 -15.46 -14.21 -23.96
N GLU A 179 -15.17 -15.49 -24.10
CA GLU A 179 -13.85 -16.13 -23.85
C GLU A 179 -12.71 -15.38 -24.59
N GLY A 180 -12.91 -15.02 -25.85
CA GLY A 180 -11.92 -14.26 -26.63
C GLY A 180 -11.58 -12.86 -26.12
N TRP A 181 -12.30 -12.37 -25.09
CA TRP A 181 -12.04 -11.07 -24.52
C TRP A 181 -10.77 -11.06 -23.65
N SER A 182 -10.49 -12.19 -23.00
CA SER A 182 -9.28 -12.36 -22.18
C SER A 182 -7.98 -12.25 -22.99
N ALA A 183 -8.00 -12.66 -24.27
CA ALA A 183 -6.87 -12.58 -25.17
C ALA A 183 -6.47 -11.11 -25.52
N ARG A 184 -7.33 -10.15 -25.26
CA ARG A 184 -7.05 -8.72 -25.46
C ARG A 184 -6.30 -8.09 -24.28
N LEU A 185 -6.26 -8.77 -23.13
CA LEU A 185 -5.51 -8.32 -21.98
C LEU A 185 -4.02 -8.63 -22.16
N PRO A 186 -3.12 -7.78 -21.66
CA PRO A 186 -1.68 -8.04 -21.72
C PRO A 186 -1.33 -9.30 -20.90
N ASP A 187 -0.68 -10.25 -21.53
CA ASP A 187 -0.12 -11.41 -20.84
C ASP A 187 1.34 -11.14 -20.45
N ALA A 188 1.58 -10.90 -19.17
CA ALA A 188 2.91 -10.62 -18.63
C ALA A 188 3.76 -11.91 -18.57
N THR A 189 3.13 -13.07 -18.43
CA THR A 189 3.84 -14.35 -18.30
C THR A 189 4.35 -14.84 -19.67
N ALA A 190 3.55 -14.68 -20.72
CA ALA A 190 3.99 -14.98 -22.09
C ALA A 190 5.16 -14.10 -22.52
N ARG A 191 5.10 -12.79 -22.22
CA ARG A 191 6.20 -11.86 -22.54
C ARG A 191 7.49 -12.13 -21.77
N ALA A 192 7.39 -12.57 -20.52
CA ALA A 192 8.55 -13.01 -19.75
C ALA A 192 9.19 -14.25 -20.37
N ALA A 193 8.38 -15.19 -20.85
CA ALA A 193 8.87 -16.40 -21.54
C ALA A 193 9.54 -16.08 -22.89
N GLU A 194 9.10 -15.03 -23.58
CA GLU A 194 9.66 -14.56 -24.86
C GLU A 194 10.97 -13.78 -24.68
N GLY A 195 11.42 -13.49 -23.45
CA GLY A 195 12.63 -12.71 -23.17
C GLY A 195 12.59 -11.27 -23.67
N VAL A 196 11.40 -10.72 -23.86
CA VAL A 196 11.20 -9.33 -24.32
C VAL A 196 11.67 -8.36 -23.25
N THR A 197 12.72 -7.61 -23.55
CA THR A 197 13.21 -6.54 -22.67
C THR A 197 12.51 -5.22 -22.98
N LEU A 198 12.30 -4.38 -21.97
CA LEU A 198 11.81 -3.03 -22.18
C LEU A 198 12.86 -2.18 -22.92
N SER A 199 12.40 -1.31 -23.82
CA SER A 199 13.30 -0.29 -24.38
C SER A 199 13.71 0.70 -23.29
N ALA A 200 14.93 1.24 -23.39
CA ALA A 200 15.42 2.27 -22.47
C ALA A 200 14.48 3.49 -22.36
N ALA A 201 13.82 3.85 -23.46
CA ALA A 201 12.82 4.92 -23.48
C ALA A 201 11.56 4.57 -22.68
N SER A 202 11.10 3.31 -22.74
CA SER A 202 9.95 2.85 -21.94
C SER A 202 10.29 2.80 -20.46
N GLU A 203 11.47 2.30 -20.10
CA GLU A 203 11.96 2.28 -18.71
C GLU A 203 12.04 3.70 -18.14
N LEU A 204 12.69 4.62 -18.85
CA LEU A 204 12.78 6.03 -18.49
C LEU A 204 11.39 6.65 -18.29
N SER A 205 10.45 6.37 -19.20
CA SER A 205 9.10 6.89 -19.13
C SER A 205 8.34 6.37 -17.91
N ILE A 206 8.47 5.08 -17.58
CA ILE A 206 7.85 4.48 -16.38
C ILE A 206 8.35 5.18 -15.11
N ILE A 207 9.65 5.44 -15.01
CA ILE A 207 10.25 6.09 -13.83
C ILE A 207 9.74 7.52 -13.69
N ILE A 208 9.74 8.30 -14.78
CA ILE A 208 9.22 9.68 -14.79
C ILE A 208 7.75 9.69 -14.36
N LEU A 209 6.91 8.88 -15.00
CA LEU A 209 5.47 8.85 -14.73
C LEU A 209 5.16 8.32 -13.32
N GLY A 210 5.91 7.31 -12.86
CA GLY A 210 5.75 6.71 -11.54
C GLY A 210 6.07 7.66 -10.39
N LEU A 211 7.02 8.58 -10.59
CA LEU A 211 7.32 9.64 -9.64
C LEU A 211 6.37 10.84 -9.77
N LEU A 212 5.97 11.17 -10.99
CA LEU A 212 5.05 12.28 -11.28
C LEU A 212 3.64 12.01 -10.75
N ALA A 213 3.16 10.77 -10.82
CA ALA A 213 1.82 10.38 -10.42
C ALA A 213 1.44 10.79 -8.98
N PRO A 214 2.22 10.43 -7.92
CA PRO A 214 1.91 10.86 -6.54
C PRO A 214 2.00 12.38 -6.38
N CYS A 215 2.91 13.07 -7.09
CA CYS A 215 2.99 14.52 -7.07
C CYS A 215 1.70 15.16 -7.61
N LEU A 216 1.16 14.66 -8.71
CA LEU A 216 -0.09 15.16 -9.29
C LEU A 216 -1.30 14.89 -8.37
N VAL A 217 -1.36 13.71 -7.73
CA VAL A 217 -2.36 13.46 -6.68
C VAL A 217 -2.21 14.48 -5.54
N ALA A 218 -0.98 14.74 -5.08
CA ALA A 218 -0.70 15.73 -4.03
C ALA A 218 -1.16 17.14 -4.43
N PHE A 219 -0.95 17.56 -5.68
CA PHE A 219 -1.35 18.89 -6.16
C PHE A 219 -2.86 19.10 -6.20
N THR A 220 -3.66 18.04 -6.29
CA THR A 220 -5.13 18.14 -6.21
C THR A 220 -5.62 18.48 -4.82
N ILE A 221 -4.85 18.16 -3.78
CA ILE A 221 -5.22 18.37 -2.38
C ILE A 221 -4.40 19.45 -1.68
N ALA A 222 -3.21 19.77 -2.17
CA ALA A 222 -2.33 20.76 -1.56
C ALA A 222 -2.76 22.19 -1.87
N VAL A 223 -2.55 23.09 -0.91
CA VAL A 223 -2.65 24.53 -1.13
C VAL A 223 -1.53 24.97 -2.08
N PRO A 224 -1.83 25.76 -3.14
CA PRO A 224 -0.80 26.25 -4.07
C PRO A 224 0.33 27.01 -3.38
N GLY A 225 1.48 27.07 -4.06
CA GLY A 225 2.69 27.76 -3.59
C GLY A 225 3.75 26.77 -3.12
N TRP A 226 4.71 27.25 -2.30
CA TRP A 226 5.89 26.51 -1.85
C TRP A 226 5.61 25.12 -1.25
N ARG A 227 4.38 24.91 -0.70
CA ARG A 227 3.95 23.61 -0.14
C ARG A 227 3.95 22.51 -1.18
N ARG A 228 3.57 22.82 -2.43
CA ARG A 228 3.62 21.85 -3.53
C ARG A 228 5.05 21.50 -3.89
N SER A 229 5.95 22.47 -3.91
CA SER A 229 7.38 22.21 -4.12
C SER A 229 7.99 21.35 -3.01
N ALA A 230 7.61 21.61 -1.76
CA ALA A 230 8.00 20.77 -0.63
C ALA A 230 7.48 19.33 -0.76
N LEU A 231 6.26 19.15 -1.27
CA LEU A 231 5.70 17.81 -1.54
C LEU A 231 6.43 17.10 -2.69
N VAL A 232 6.91 17.83 -3.70
CA VAL A 232 7.77 17.25 -4.78
C VAL A 232 9.08 16.71 -4.18
N VAL A 233 9.75 17.50 -3.34
CA VAL A 233 10.98 17.07 -2.66
C VAL A 233 10.69 15.88 -1.75
N GLY A 234 9.59 15.94 -0.98
CA GLY A 234 9.17 14.86 -0.09
C GLY A 234 8.85 13.56 -0.87
N ALA A 235 8.17 13.64 -2.01
CA ALA A 235 7.89 12.49 -2.85
C ALA A 235 9.17 11.89 -3.43
N GLY A 236 10.11 12.73 -3.89
CA GLY A 236 11.42 12.27 -4.36
C GLY A 236 12.19 11.53 -3.27
N LEU A 237 12.31 12.11 -2.08
CA LEU A 237 12.99 11.47 -0.95
C LEU A 237 12.32 10.17 -0.52
N LEU A 238 11.01 10.18 -0.34
CA LEU A 238 10.26 8.97 0.05
C LEU A 238 10.35 7.88 -1.02
N GLY A 239 10.29 8.24 -2.30
CA GLY A 239 10.42 7.30 -3.39
C GLY A 239 11.80 6.65 -3.41
N VAL A 240 12.87 7.44 -3.31
CA VAL A 240 14.25 6.95 -3.25
C VAL A 240 14.44 6.04 -2.03
N VAL A 241 14.01 6.48 -0.85
CA VAL A 241 14.14 5.68 0.38
C VAL A 241 13.34 4.37 0.28
N ALA A 242 12.09 4.43 -0.18
CA ALA A 242 11.25 3.24 -0.30
C ALA A 242 11.81 2.23 -1.31
N THR A 243 12.29 2.69 -2.48
CA THR A 243 12.88 1.83 -3.50
C THR A 243 14.22 1.24 -3.02
N THR A 244 15.06 2.03 -2.36
CA THR A 244 16.33 1.55 -1.76
C THR A 244 16.06 0.51 -0.67
N LEU A 245 15.07 0.77 0.19
CA LEU A 245 14.68 -0.18 1.23
C LEU A 245 14.08 -1.45 0.62
N SER A 246 13.25 -1.32 -0.41
CA SER A 246 12.72 -2.46 -1.17
C SER A 246 13.84 -3.34 -1.72
N THR A 247 14.82 -2.72 -2.38
CA THR A 247 15.96 -3.45 -2.96
C THR A 247 16.81 -4.11 -1.87
N ALA A 248 17.10 -3.40 -0.76
CA ALA A 248 17.85 -3.95 0.37
C ALA A 248 17.14 -5.14 1.03
N LEU A 249 15.83 -5.04 1.20
CA LEU A 249 15.02 -6.11 1.81
C LEU A 249 14.89 -7.34 0.91
N ASN A 250 14.81 -7.14 -0.40
CA ASN A 250 14.59 -8.24 -1.35
C ASN A 250 15.89 -8.89 -1.86
N PHE A 251 16.97 -8.14 -1.96
CA PHE A 251 18.24 -8.59 -2.54
C PHE A 251 19.41 -8.53 -1.56
N GLY A 252 19.16 -8.09 -0.35
CA GLY A 252 20.17 -7.92 0.68
C GLY A 252 20.81 -6.51 0.71
N PRO A 253 21.37 -6.13 1.88
CA PRO A 253 21.88 -4.77 2.12
C PRO A 253 22.97 -4.35 1.13
N ASN A 254 23.78 -5.29 0.65
CA ASN A 254 24.86 -5.03 -0.31
C ASN A 254 24.34 -4.57 -1.68
N HIS A 255 23.08 -4.86 -2.01
CA HIS A 255 22.44 -4.50 -3.27
C HIS A 255 21.44 -3.34 -3.12
N ALA A 256 21.43 -2.66 -1.99
CA ALA A 256 20.44 -1.62 -1.69
C ALA A 256 20.32 -0.53 -2.78
N LEU A 257 21.43 -0.19 -3.44
CA LEU A 257 21.51 0.81 -4.50
C LEU A 257 21.58 0.20 -5.92
N ALA A 258 21.36 -1.11 -6.10
CA ALA A 258 21.42 -1.75 -7.42
C ALA A 258 20.36 -1.21 -8.41
N TRP A 259 19.29 -0.59 -7.92
CA TRP A 259 18.28 0.05 -8.74
C TRP A 259 18.73 1.39 -9.37
N THR A 260 19.85 2.00 -8.90
CA THR A 260 20.34 3.31 -9.35
C THR A 260 21.10 3.23 -10.68
N THR A 261 20.42 2.77 -11.72
CA THR A 261 20.93 2.78 -13.10
C THR A 261 20.97 4.21 -13.65
N ALA A 262 21.71 4.43 -14.75
CA ALA A 262 21.73 5.74 -15.42
C ALA A 262 20.32 6.20 -15.82
N GLN A 263 19.49 5.28 -16.32
CA GLN A 263 18.09 5.52 -16.66
C GLN A 263 17.26 5.88 -15.43
N ALA A 264 17.48 5.19 -14.31
CA ALA A 264 16.76 5.48 -13.07
C ALA A 264 17.09 6.89 -12.55
N VAL A 265 18.35 7.26 -12.50
CA VAL A 265 18.78 8.59 -12.06
C VAL A 265 18.23 9.70 -12.98
N GLN A 266 18.37 9.52 -14.30
CA GLN A 266 17.81 10.46 -15.28
C GLN A 266 16.29 10.58 -15.14
N GLY A 267 15.58 9.45 -15.02
CA GLY A 267 14.12 9.42 -14.85
C GLY A 267 13.65 10.14 -13.59
N VAL A 268 14.34 9.94 -12.47
CA VAL A 268 14.05 10.66 -11.22
C VAL A 268 14.27 12.16 -11.38
N LEU A 269 15.39 12.59 -11.96
CA LEU A 269 15.69 14.02 -12.16
C LEU A 269 14.66 14.68 -13.09
N VAL A 270 14.36 14.06 -14.23
CA VAL A 270 13.36 14.58 -15.18
C VAL A 270 11.96 14.58 -14.56
N GLY A 271 11.59 13.50 -13.83
CA GLY A 271 10.32 13.41 -13.11
C GLY A 271 10.14 14.50 -12.06
N LEU A 272 11.19 14.78 -11.27
CA LEU A 272 11.18 15.86 -10.29
C LEU A 272 11.09 17.24 -10.95
N ALA A 273 11.82 17.47 -12.05
CA ALA A 273 11.74 18.71 -12.81
C ALA A 273 10.34 18.93 -13.40
N ALA A 274 9.74 17.89 -14.01
CA ALA A 274 8.38 17.93 -14.50
C ALA A 274 7.37 18.19 -13.38
N ALA A 275 7.50 17.51 -12.23
CA ALA A 275 6.66 17.75 -11.07
C ALA A 275 6.80 19.18 -10.53
N ALA A 276 8.02 19.73 -10.49
CA ALA A 276 8.26 21.11 -10.07
C ALA A 276 7.55 22.10 -11.00
N LEU A 277 7.63 21.92 -12.32
CA LEU A 277 6.91 22.74 -13.30
C LEU A 277 5.39 22.63 -13.12
N LEU A 278 4.87 21.40 -12.98
CA LEU A 278 3.44 21.14 -12.82
C LEU A 278 2.91 21.52 -11.42
N SER A 279 3.77 21.85 -10.46
CA SER A 279 3.35 22.38 -9.17
C SER A 279 2.63 23.73 -9.27
N LEU A 280 2.82 24.45 -10.37
CA LEU A 280 2.23 25.75 -10.63
C LEU A 280 0.81 25.68 -11.22
N VAL A 281 0.39 24.54 -11.77
CA VAL A 281 -0.91 24.43 -12.46
C VAL A 281 -2.09 24.40 -11.48
N PRO A 282 -3.28 24.84 -11.92
CA PRO A 282 -4.50 24.72 -11.12
C PRO A 282 -4.84 23.27 -10.76
N ARG A 283 -5.55 23.05 -9.66
CA ARG A 283 -5.88 21.70 -9.15
C ARG A 283 -6.60 20.81 -10.18
N ARG A 284 -7.54 21.37 -10.95
CA ARG A 284 -8.27 20.63 -12.00
C ARG A 284 -7.34 20.18 -13.11
N VAL A 285 -6.44 21.05 -13.52
CA VAL A 285 -5.43 20.77 -14.54
C VAL A 285 -4.47 19.68 -14.02
N ALA A 286 -4.02 19.76 -12.76
CA ALA A 286 -3.23 18.72 -12.14
C ALA A 286 -3.96 17.37 -12.09
N ALA A 287 -5.27 17.35 -11.83
CA ALA A 287 -6.07 16.14 -11.88
C ALA A 287 -6.15 15.55 -13.30
N GLY A 288 -6.32 16.39 -14.33
CA GLY A 288 -6.31 15.97 -15.74
C GLY A 288 -4.96 15.37 -16.15
N PHE A 289 -3.86 16.05 -15.85
CA PHE A 289 -2.52 15.50 -16.07
C PHE A 289 -2.29 14.23 -15.29
N GLY A 290 -2.80 14.13 -14.05
CA GLY A 290 -2.73 12.93 -13.24
C GLY A 290 -3.40 11.72 -13.88
N LEU A 291 -4.58 11.91 -14.49
CA LEU A 291 -5.27 10.84 -15.24
C LEU A 291 -4.44 10.38 -16.44
N ILE A 292 -3.91 11.31 -17.23
CA ILE A 292 -3.07 10.98 -18.39
C ILE A 292 -1.81 10.23 -17.92
N THR A 293 -1.13 10.75 -16.90
CA THR A 293 0.09 10.15 -16.34
C THR A 293 -0.16 8.73 -15.83
N LEU A 294 -1.22 8.53 -15.03
CA LEU A 294 -1.53 7.21 -14.47
C LEU A 294 -1.98 6.22 -15.56
N THR A 295 -2.77 6.67 -16.53
CA THR A 295 -3.17 5.80 -17.65
C THR A 295 -1.95 5.37 -18.47
N ALA A 296 -1.07 6.31 -18.80
CA ALA A 296 0.17 5.99 -19.51
C ALA A 296 1.09 5.06 -18.69
N LEU A 297 1.21 5.31 -17.39
CA LEU A 297 1.98 4.44 -16.47
C LEU A 297 1.45 3.01 -16.49
N VAL A 298 0.15 2.82 -16.28
CA VAL A 298 -0.49 1.50 -16.27
C VAL A 298 -0.29 0.78 -17.62
N MET A 299 -0.45 1.49 -18.73
CA MET A 299 -0.25 0.92 -20.06
C MET A 299 1.19 0.50 -20.34
N LEU A 300 2.17 1.28 -19.88
CA LEU A 300 3.59 0.95 -20.05
C LEU A 300 4.00 -0.21 -19.10
N VAL A 301 3.57 -0.16 -17.84
CA VAL A 301 3.87 -1.22 -16.86
C VAL A 301 3.22 -2.54 -17.25
N ALA A 302 2.03 -2.52 -17.86
CA ALA A 302 1.38 -3.73 -18.37
C ALA A 302 2.17 -4.40 -19.52
N ARG A 303 3.06 -3.65 -20.19
CA ARG A 303 3.95 -4.17 -21.24
C ARG A 303 5.30 -4.65 -20.69
N ALA A 304 5.62 -4.33 -19.44
CA ALA A 304 6.86 -4.77 -18.82
C ALA A 304 6.81 -6.29 -18.60
N PRO A 305 7.87 -7.02 -18.98
CA PRO A 305 7.98 -8.45 -18.66
C PRO A 305 8.04 -8.62 -17.14
N ALA A 306 7.54 -9.75 -16.64
CA ALA A 306 7.86 -10.16 -15.29
C ALA A 306 9.38 -10.44 -15.25
N ASP A 307 10.11 -9.70 -14.41
CA ASP A 307 11.58 -9.85 -14.37
C ASP A 307 11.93 -11.20 -13.75
N PRO A 308 12.63 -12.12 -14.49
CA PRO A 308 13.07 -13.41 -13.96
C PRO A 308 13.98 -13.28 -12.74
N TYR A 309 14.74 -12.20 -12.67
CA TYR A 309 15.65 -11.92 -11.56
C TYR A 309 14.88 -11.71 -10.26
N PHE A 310 13.77 -10.98 -10.30
CA PHE A 310 12.88 -10.83 -9.17
C PHE A 310 12.13 -12.12 -8.81
N ALA A 311 11.81 -12.95 -9.79
CA ALA A 311 11.12 -14.20 -9.55
C ALA A 311 11.97 -15.19 -8.72
N GLN A 312 13.27 -15.31 -8.99
CA GLN A 312 14.17 -16.16 -8.22
C GLN A 312 14.37 -15.65 -6.78
N SER A 313 14.50 -14.33 -6.63
CA SER A 313 14.64 -13.68 -5.34
C SER A 313 13.36 -13.79 -4.51
N LEU A 314 12.18 -13.68 -5.13
CA LEU A 314 10.90 -13.92 -4.50
C LEU A 314 10.79 -15.37 -3.97
N GLN A 315 11.19 -16.37 -4.73
CA GLN A 315 11.16 -17.77 -4.28
C GLN A 315 12.05 -18.00 -3.05
N SER A 316 13.23 -17.40 -3.00
CA SER A 316 14.11 -17.49 -1.83
C SER A 316 13.56 -16.71 -0.61
N TRP A 317 12.81 -15.67 -0.86
CA TRP A 317 12.19 -14.83 0.17
C TRP A 317 10.84 -15.38 0.65
N GLU A 318 10.09 -16.04 -0.22
CA GLU A 318 8.85 -16.72 0.12
C GLU A 318 9.04 -17.80 1.21
N GLN A 319 10.25 -18.27 1.38
CA GLN A 319 10.63 -19.14 2.49
C GLN A 319 10.99 -18.38 3.79
N GLY A 320 11.05 -17.04 3.76
CA GLY A 320 11.42 -16.20 4.88
C GLY A 320 10.23 -15.66 5.69
N ARG A 321 10.52 -15.17 6.92
CA ARG A 321 9.51 -14.62 7.84
C ARG A 321 8.82 -13.33 7.35
N PHE A 322 9.36 -12.65 6.35
CA PHE A 322 8.90 -11.36 5.84
C PHE A 322 7.80 -11.44 4.75
N ILE A 323 7.51 -12.63 4.23
CA ILE A 323 6.51 -12.86 3.19
C ILE A 323 5.14 -12.23 3.47
N ARG A 324 4.72 -12.18 4.73
CA ARG A 324 3.42 -11.64 5.14
C ARG A 324 3.27 -10.16 4.82
N PHE A 325 4.33 -9.37 4.97
CA PHE A 325 4.33 -7.93 4.66
C PHE A 325 4.56 -7.67 3.19
N HIS A 326 5.40 -8.49 2.57
CA HIS A 326 5.72 -8.43 1.15
C HIS A 326 4.47 -8.53 0.27
N GLY A 327 3.61 -9.51 0.50
CA GLY A 327 2.36 -9.65 -0.24
C GLY A 327 1.40 -8.47 -0.05
N ALA A 328 1.32 -7.88 1.16
CA ALA A 328 0.50 -6.70 1.37
C ALA A 328 1.03 -5.48 0.60
N ALA A 329 2.35 -5.26 0.56
CA ALA A 329 2.97 -4.21 -0.23
C ALA A 329 2.73 -4.43 -1.74
N GLN A 330 2.79 -5.68 -2.20
CA GLN A 330 2.49 -6.08 -3.57
C GLN A 330 1.07 -5.67 -3.98
N TRP A 331 0.05 -6.03 -3.19
CA TRP A 331 -1.33 -5.66 -3.47
C TRP A 331 -1.53 -4.15 -3.46
N VAL A 332 -0.92 -3.44 -2.52
CA VAL A 332 -0.95 -1.98 -2.50
C VAL A 332 -0.33 -1.42 -3.77
N GLY A 333 0.84 -1.88 -4.18
CA GLY A 333 1.53 -1.43 -5.39
C GLY A 333 0.74 -1.73 -6.67
N TRP A 334 0.08 -2.88 -6.73
CA TRP A 334 -0.72 -3.26 -7.89
C TRP A 334 -2.00 -2.43 -8.03
N ILE A 335 -2.68 -2.14 -6.92
CA ILE A 335 -3.99 -1.46 -6.91
C ILE A 335 -3.84 0.06 -6.87
N TRP A 336 -2.72 0.58 -6.35
CA TRP A 336 -2.54 2.01 -6.11
C TRP A 336 -2.84 2.91 -7.33
N PRO A 337 -2.32 2.65 -8.56
CA PRO A 337 -2.60 3.50 -9.70
C PRO A 337 -4.09 3.55 -10.07
N TYR A 338 -4.79 2.43 -9.93
CA TYR A 338 -6.23 2.35 -10.23
C TYR A 338 -7.06 3.11 -9.19
N ALA A 339 -6.70 2.98 -7.91
CA ALA A 339 -7.33 3.75 -6.84
C ALA A 339 -7.08 5.26 -7.02
N ALA A 340 -5.88 5.64 -7.46
CA ALA A 340 -5.54 7.03 -7.77
C ALA A 340 -6.33 7.54 -8.99
N LEU A 341 -6.50 6.73 -10.05
CA LEU A 341 -7.36 7.06 -11.20
C LEU A 341 -8.81 7.31 -10.77
N CYS A 342 -9.40 6.38 -10.01
CA CYS A 342 -10.75 6.55 -9.48
C CYS A 342 -10.89 7.81 -8.62
N TYR A 343 -9.89 8.08 -7.78
CA TYR A 343 -9.86 9.27 -6.94
C TYR A 343 -9.83 10.57 -7.78
N LEU A 344 -8.95 10.64 -8.79
CA LEU A 344 -8.82 11.82 -9.66
C LEU A 344 -10.08 12.04 -10.50
N LEU A 345 -10.71 10.99 -11.02
CA LEU A 345 -12.00 11.06 -11.70
C LEU A 345 -13.07 11.64 -10.78
N ALA A 346 -13.16 11.13 -9.55
CA ALA A 346 -14.12 11.65 -8.56
C ALA A 346 -13.84 13.14 -8.24
N ARG A 347 -12.57 13.55 -8.19
CA ARG A 347 -12.18 14.97 -7.96
C ARG A 347 -12.57 15.88 -9.13
N LEU A 348 -12.48 15.41 -10.37
CA LEU A 348 -12.91 16.17 -11.55
C LEU A 348 -14.45 16.25 -11.67
N ALA A 349 -15.14 15.15 -11.34
CA ALA A 349 -16.60 15.08 -11.34
C ALA A 349 -17.25 15.92 -10.21
N ALA A 350 -16.55 16.12 -9.11
CA ALA A 350 -17.07 16.92 -8.00
C ALA A 350 -17.21 18.38 -8.43
N ARG A 351 -18.44 18.91 -8.31
CA ARG A 351 -18.70 20.34 -8.50
C ARG A 351 -18.00 21.13 -7.40
N ASP A 352 -17.29 22.19 -7.75
CA ASP A 352 -16.73 23.12 -6.79
C ASP A 352 -17.89 23.86 -6.09
N PRO A 353 -18.01 23.77 -4.75
CA PRO A 353 -19.09 24.49 -4.04
C PRO A 353 -18.94 26.02 -4.06
N SER A 354 -17.91 26.54 -4.72
CA SER A 354 -17.59 27.98 -4.83
C SER A 354 -17.94 28.61 -6.18
N ARG A 355 -18.83 27.97 -6.97
CA ARG A 355 -19.48 28.61 -8.13
C ARG A 355 -20.97 28.73 -7.93
#